data_dad0e443fb743571525a0907cc1b21e8
#
_entry.id   dad0e443fb743571525a0907cc1b21e8
#
_cell.length_a   1.000
_cell.length_b   1.000
_cell.length_c   1.000
_cell.angle_alpha   90.00
_cell.angle_beta   90.00
_cell.angle_gamma   90.00
#
_symmetry.space_group_name_H-M   'P 1'
#
loop_
_entity.id
_entity.type
_entity.pdbx_description
1 polymer ?
#
loop_
_entity_poly.entity_id
_entity_poly.type
_entity_poly.pdbx_seq_one_letter_code
_entity_poly.pdbx_strand_id
1 'polypeptide(L)'
;MDLLIRKKNEVYLKVDAEPHLKQELTEFFTFEIESAKYMQRQKRYKGWDGKVRLFSPATGEIYCGLIDYLTAWAKDRGYQYQVLESQHFGFPKEENSLVTPQSVVGFVRALGLPSGLKVRDYQYAAIYECLKYNRRLLLSPTASGKSLMIYALVRFHVNVKRNVLIIVPTTSLVEQMYKDFAEYGWNTEHHCHKIYGGQDKYVQNDVVISTWQSIYKEPRKFFERFDVVIGDEAHLFKAKSLTTIMNKLHGCKYRIGFTGTLDGTECNQLVLEGVFGKCSKVTKTSELMKKGHVAKLNVKIIVLKHQEQIFEGYQDEMDYLCEHEQRNKFIRNLACDLKGNTLVLFNYVEKHGLPLYELINSHTDKPVHLVYGGVDVDDREHIRKLVENEDDQIIVASYGTFSTGINIRRLHNVVFASPSKSRVRNLQSIGRVLRKGQGKVEATLYDIADDISRDNGKNYTLLHLFERLKIYKEENFNYEIVEIKLKTHDP
;
A
#
# COMPACT_ATOMS: atom_id res chain seq x y z
N MET A 1 -33.71 -12.98 -22.21
CA MET A 1 -32.71 -12.01 -21.78
C MET A 1 -32.72 -12.00 -20.28
N ASP A 2 -31.70 -12.50 -19.64
CA ASP A 2 -31.70 -12.80 -18.22
C ASP A 2 -31.21 -11.61 -17.39
N LEU A 3 -30.22 -10.85 -17.94
CA LEU A 3 -29.66 -9.67 -17.29
C LEU A 3 -29.58 -8.48 -18.24
N LEU A 4 -30.04 -7.32 -17.78
CA LEU A 4 -29.79 -6.03 -18.41
C LEU A 4 -28.87 -5.22 -17.50
N ILE A 5 -27.72 -4.79 -18.03
CA ILE A 5 -26.68 -4.10 -17.27
C ILE A 5 -26.50 -2.72 -17.86
N ARG A 6 -26.61 -1.67 -17.05
CA ARG A 6 -26.36 -0.29 -17.46
C ARG A 6 -25.63 0.49 -16.36
N LYS A 7 -24.92 1.52 -16.75
CA LYS A 7 -24.27 2.43 -15.82
C LYS A 7 -25.33 3.33 -15.16
N LYS A 8 -25.46 3.31 -13.83
CA LYS A 8 -26.30 4.23 -13.08
C LYS A 8 -25.61 5.59 -12.90
N ASN A 9 -24.34 5.56 -12.59
CA ASN A 9 -23.42 6.70 -12.46
C ASN A 9 -21.98 6.17 -12.50
N GLU A 10 -20.98 7.01 -12.27
CA GLU A 10 -19.57 6.56 -12.30
C GLU A 10 -19.17 5.70 -11.09
N VAL A 11 -20.08 5.38 -10.18
CA VAL A 11 -19.82 4.47 -9.04
C VAL A 11 -20.46 3.12 -9.27
N TYR A 12 -21.73 3.09 -9.70
CA TYR A 12 -22.56 1.90 -9.71
C TYR A 12 -23.11 1.56 -11.10
N LEU A 13 -23.12 0.27 -11.37
CA LEU A 13 -23.98 -0.35 -12.38
C LEU A 13 -25.34 -0.64 -11.77
N LYS A 14 -26.37 -0.64 -12.61
CA LYS A 14 -27.69 -1.17 -12.33
C LYS A 14 -27.86 -2.47 -13.10
N VAL A 15 -28.20 -3.54 -12.41
CA VAL A 15 -28.50 -4.85 -12.98
C VAL A 15 -29.99 -5.10 -12.80
N ASP A 16 -30.71 -5.17 -13.91
CA ASP A 16 -32.10 -5.57 -13.93
C ASP A 16 -32.15 -7.06 -14.31
N ALA A 17 -32.70 -7.88 -13.41
CA ALA A 17 -32.77 -9.32 -13.52
C ALA A 17 -33.94 -9.86 -12.64
N GLU A 18 -34.36 -11.08 -12.89
CA GLU A 18 -35.31 -11.80 -12.08
C GLU A 18 -34.82 -11.97 -10.62
N PRO A 19 -35.73 -12.07 -9.63
CA PRO A 19 -35.37 -12.16 -8.22
C PRO A 19 -34.40 -13.29 -7.87
N HIS A 20 -34.56 -14.46 -8.47
CA HIS A 20 -33.69 -15.60 -8.24
C HIS A 20 -32.27 -15.33 -8.73
N LEU A 21 -32.09 -14.68 -9.89
CA LEU A 21 -30.76 -14.30 -10.38
C LEU A 21 -30.09 -13.23 -9.52
N LYS A 22 -30.89 -12.28 -8.99
CA LYS A 22 -30.37 -11.30 -8.02
C LYS A 22 -29.90 -11.96 -6.73
N GLN A 23 -30.56 -13.04 -6.31
CA GLN A 23 -30.11 -13.81 -5.15
C GLN A 23 -28.82 -14.54 -5.43
N GLU A 24 -28.68 -15.22 -6.57
CA GLU A 24 -27.43 -15.88 -6.98
C GLU A 24 -26.28 -14.88 -7.10
N LEU A 25 -26.53 -13.69 -7.67
CA LEU A 25 -25.53 -12.61 -7.71
C LEU A 25 -25.13 -12.15 -6.31
N THR A 26 -26.11 -12.07 -5.39
CA THR A 26 -25.83 -11.71 -3.99
C THR A 26 -24.92 -12.75 -3.34
N GLU A 27 -25.20 -14.03 -3.54
CA GLU A 27 -24.37 -15.13 -3.00
C GLU A 27 -22.97 -15.11 -3.59
N PHE A 28 -22.84 -14.95 -4.90
CA PHE A 28 -21.55 -14.90 -5.60
C PHE A 28 -20.67 -13.71 -5.16
N PHE A 29 -21.28 -12.54 -4.98
CA PHE A 29 -20.59 -11.32 -4.56
C PHE A 29 -20.65 -11.07 -3.05
N THR A 30 -20.86 -12.11 -2.25
CA THR A 30 -20.79 -12.09 -0.79
C THR A 30 -19.58 -12.86 -0.29
N PHE A 31 -18.77 -12.22 0.53
CA PHE A 31 -17.53 -12.77 1.06
C PHE A 31 -17.55 -12.76 2.59
N GLU A 32 -17.11 -13.85 3.20
CA GLU A 32 -16.89 -13.95 4.64
C GLU A 32 -15.51 -13.37 5.01
N ILE A 33 -15.48 -12.59 6.06
CA ILE A 33 -14.23 -12.04 6.58
C ILE A 33 -13.67 -12.99 7.63
N GLU A 34 -12.48 -13.55 7.39
CA GLU A 34 -11.82 -14.50 8.31
C GLU A 34 -11.72 -13.99 9.75
N SER A 35 -11.48 -12.69 9.92
CA SER A 35 -11.39 -12.05 11.23
C SER A 35 -12.74 -11.61 11.80
N ALA A 36 -13.87 -11.94 11.15
CA ALA A 36 -15.20 -11.44 11.54
C ALA A 36 -15.55 -11.76 13.00
N LYS A 37 -15.30 -12.98 13.44
CA LYS A 37 -15.55 -13.42 14.84
C LYS A 37 -14.81 -12.55 15.86
N TYR A 38 -13.58 -12.13 15.55
CA TYR A 38 -12.79 -11.24 16.39
C TYR A 38 -13.32 -9.80 16.33
N MET A 39 -13.67 -9.32 15.15
CA MET A 39 -14.22 -7.97 14.94
C MET A 39 -15.58 -7.80 15.62
N GLN A 40 -16.44 -8.82 15.59
CA GLN A 40 -17.78 -8.81 16.21
C GLN A 40 -17.74 -8.58 17.74
N ARG A 41 -16.62 -8.88 18.42
CA ARG A 41 -16.42 -8.57 19.85
C ARG A 41 -16.34 -7.06 20.11
N GLN A 42 -16.04 -6.25 19.11
CA GLN A 42 -15.98 -4.79 19.25
C GLN A 42 -17.39 -4.17 19.10
N LYS A 43 -17.74 -3.23 19.98
CA LYS A 43 -19.08 -2.56 20.02
C LYS A 43 -19.54 -2.04 18.63
N ARG A 44 -18.61 -1.53 17.80
CA ARG A 44 -18.92 -0.97 16.47
C ARG A 44 -19.37 -2.00 15.43
N TYR A 45 -19.13 -3.29 15.68
CA TYR A 45 -19.51 -4.40 14.79
C TYR A 45 -20.60 -5.31 15.39
N LYS A 46 -21.21 -4.89 16.51
CA LYS A 46 -22.30 -5.64 17.15
C LYS A 46 -23.48 -5.75 16.18
N GLY A 47 -23.90 -6.99 15.89
CA GLY A 47 -25.00 -7.27 14.94
C GLY A 47 -24.58 -7.39 13.47
N TRP A 48 -23.28 -7.17 13.13
CA TRP A 48 -22.80 -7.48 11.79
C TRP A 48 -22.59 -9.00 11.63
N ASP A 49 -23.04 -9.55 10.49
CA ASP A 49 -22.98 -10.98 10.20
C ASP A 49 -21.61 -11.50 9.73
N GLY A 50 -20.59 -10.64 9.69
CA GLY A 50 -19.24 -11.01 9.24
C GLY A 50 -19.06 -11.05 7.73
N LYS A 51 -20.05 -10.61 6.97
CA LYS A 51 -20.04 -10.69 5.50
C LYS A 51 -19.95 -9.31 4.85
N VAL A 52 -19.25 -9.25 3.73
CA VAL A 52 -19.19 -8.10 2.83
C VAL A 52 -19.95 -8.45 1.55
N ARG A 53 -20.93 -7.64 1.21
CA ARG A 53 -21.76 -7.81 0.02
C ARG A 53 -21.45 -6.71 -0.98
N LEU A 54 -21.03 -7.10 -2.18
CA LEU A 54 -20.66 -6.16 -3.25
C LEU A 54 -21.82 -5.93 -4.23
N PHE A 55 -22.85 -6.80 -4.22
CA PHE A 55 -24.08 -6.65 -4.94
C PHE A 55 -25.25 -6.43 -3.97
N SER A 56 -26.15 -5.50 -4.30
CA SER A 56 -27.36 -5.21 -3.54
C SER A 56 -28.58 -5.77 -4.28
N PRO A 57 -29.26 -6.83 -3.81
CA PRO A 57 -30.43 -7.38 -4.49
C PRO A 57 -31.63 -6.42 -4.48
N ALA A 58 -31.77 -5.60 -3.44
CA ALA A 58 -32.86 -4.65 -3.31
C ALA A 58 -32.78 -3.53 -4.35
N THR A 59 -31.58 -3.00 -4.59
CA THR A 59 -31.37 -1.93 -5.57
C THR A 59 -30.85 -2.43 -6.92
N GLY A 60 -30.38 -3.67 -7.03
CA GLY A 60 -29.71 -4.22 -8.22
C GLY A 60 -28.40 -3.53 -8.53
N GLU A 61 -27.72 -2.99 -7.52
CA GLU A 61 -26.50 -2.19 -7.69
C GLU A 61 -25.24 -2.98 -7.38
N ILE A 62 -24.20 -2.77 -8.19
CA ILE A 62 -22.84 -3.27 -8.03
C ILE A 62 -21.86 -2.20 -8.49
N TYR A 63 -20.64 -2.19 -7.96
CA TYR A 63 -19.60 -1.24 -8.41
C TYR A 63 -19.28 -1.39 -9.90
N CYS A 64 -19.12 -0.25 -10.60
CA CYS A 64 -18.80 -0.23 -12.04
C CYS A 64 -17.54 -1.01 -12.40
N GLY A 65 -16.52 -0.99 -11.55
CA GLY A 65 -15.25 -1.69 -11.80
C GLY A 65 -15.38 -3.20 -11.84
N LEU A 66 -16.50 -3.78 -11.37
CA LEU A 66 -16.76 -5.22 -11.35
C LEU A 66 -17.49 -5.74 -12.60
N ILE A 67 -17.65 -4.93 -13.65
CA ILE A 67 -18.34 -5.33 -14.87
C ILE A 67 -17.78 -6.62 -15.49
N ASP A 68 -16.46 -6.79 -15.53
CA ASP A 68 -15.83 -7.96 -16.11
C ASP A 68 -16.14 -9.24 -15.30
N TYR A 69 -16.20 -9.15 -13.97
CA TYR A 69 -16.61 -10.25 -13.09
C TYR A 69 -18.09 -10.61 -13.26
N LEU A 70 -18.96 -9.59 -13.38
CA LEU A 70 -20.39 -9.79 -13.59
C LEU A 70 -20.68 -10.47 -14.92
N THR A 71 -20.03 -10.02 -15.99
CA THR A 71 -20.22 -10.62 -17.32
C THR A 71 -19.59 -12.01 -17.43
N ALA A 72 -18.46 -12.28 -16.77
CA ALA A 72 -17.88 -13.59 -16.67
C ALA A 72 -18.80 -14.56 -15.91
N TRP A 73 -19.33 -14.15 -14.76
CA TRP A 73 -20.31 -14.92 -13.99
C TRP A 73 -21.53 -15.31 -14.82
N ALA A 74 -22.08 -14.40 -15.60
CA ALA A 74 -23.23 -14.68 -16.48
C ALA A 74 -22.87 -15.71 -17.56
N LYS A 75 -21.71 -15.55 -18.22
CA LYS A 75 -21.23 -16.48 -19.25
C LYS A 75 -21.00 -17.89 -18.71
N ASP A 76 -20.34 -18.00 -17.56
CA ASP A 76 -20.01 -19.30 -16.96
C ASP A 76 -21.24 -20.11 -16.57
N ARG A 77 -22.38 -19.41 -16.32
CA ARG A 77 -23.68 -20.04 -16.00
C ARG A 77 -24.63 -20.15 -17.18
N GLY A 78 -24.22 -19.68 -18.35
CA GLY A 78 -25.02 -19.71 -19.56
C GLY A 78 -26.15 -18.68 -19.62
N TYR A 79 -26.12 -17.66 -18.75
CA TYR A 79 -27.11 -16.59 -18.75
C TYR A 79 -26.88 -15.61 -19.89
N GLN A 80 -27.95 -15.22 -20.56
CA GLN A 80 -27.93 -14.20 -21.61
C GLN A 80 -27.94 -12.80 -20.97
N TYR A 81 -26.97 -11.97 -21.32
CA TYR A 81 -26.89 -10.61 -20.81
C TYR A 81 -26.71 -9.59 -21.93
N GLN A 82 -27.19 -8.38 -21.68
CA GLN A 82 -26.96 -7.23 -22.55
C GLN A 82 -26.41 -6.06 -21.73
N VAL A 83 -25.35 -5.44 -22.23
CA VAL A 83 -24.80 -4.21 -21.68
C VAL A 83 -25.36 -3.05 -22.48
N LEU A 84 -26.10 -2.17 -21.81
CA LEU A 84 -26.77 -1.03 -22.41
C LEU A 84 -25.99 0.26 -22.16
N GLU A 85 -26.02 1.15 -23.12
CA GLU A 85 -25.54 2.51 -22.97
C GLU A 85 -26.44 3.30 -22.01
N SER A 86 -25.86 4.03 -21.08
CA SER A 86 -26.57 4.98 -20.23
C SER A 86 -26.64 6.32 -20.93
N GLN A 87 -27.82 6.95 -20.90
CA GLN A 87 -28.06 8.26 -21.54
C GLN A 87 -27.06 9.35 -21.08
N HIS A 88 -26.63 9.31 -19.80
CA HIS A 88 -25.75 10.35 -19.23
C HIS A 88 -24.32 9.90 -18.97
N PHE A 89 -24.08 8.57 -18.84
CA PHE A 89 -22.80 8.04 -18.36
C PHE A 89 -22.10 7.11 -19.37
N GLY A 90 -22.72 6.88 -20.56
CA GLY A 90 -22.16 6.01 -21.58
C GLY A 90 -22.14 4.53 -21.18
N PHE A 91 -21.23 3.76 -21.77
CA PHE A 91 -21.07 2.34 -21.46
C PHE A 91 -20.31 2.10 -20.16
N PRO A 92 -20.56 0.97 -19.47
CA PRO A 92 -19.81 0.58 -18.27
C PRO A 92 -18.29 0.51 -18.49
N LYS A 93 -17.87 0.05 -19.65
CA LYS A 93 -16.47 -0.07 -20.04
C LYS A 93 -16.26 0.73 -21.33
N GLU A 94 -15.36 1.66 -21.26
CA GLU A 94 -14.99 2.52 -22.40
C GLU A 94 -13.48 2.52 -22.59
N GLU A 95 -13.07 2.56 -23.85
CA GLU A 95 -11.68 2.71 -24.26
C GLU A 95 -11.50 4.01 -25.05
N ASN A 96 -10.47 4.76 -24.73
CA ASN A 96 -10.10 5.93 -25.49
C ASN A 96 -9.31 5.50 -26.75
N SER A 97 -9.98 5.44 -27.90
CA SER A 97 -9.39 5.00 -29.16
C SER A 97 -8.28 5.94 -29.66
N LEU A 98 -8.25 7.19 -29.21
CA LEU A 98 -7.23 8.18 -29.60
C LEU A 98 -5.90 7.97 -28.85
N VAL A 99 -5.91 7.22 -27.75
CA VAL A 99 -4.71 6.93 -26.97
C VAL A 99 -4.00 5.71 -27.55
N THR A 100 -2.80 5.93 -28.07
CA THR A 100 -1.89 4.89 -28.56
C THR A 100 -0.58 4.92 -27.76
N PRO A 101 0.21 3.84 -27.74
CA PRO A 101 1.54 3.87 -27.11
C PRO A 101 2.42 5.01 -27.60
N GLN A 102 2.37 5.31 -28.92
CA GLN A 102 3.16 6.37 -29.55
C GLN A 102 2.69 7.76 -29.07
N SER A 103 1.38 7.99 -28.98
CA SER A 103 0.84 9.26 -28.48
C SER A 103 1.25 9.51 -27.03
N VAL A 104 1.30 8.46 -26.18
CA VAL A 104 1.76 8.57 -24.78
C VAL A 104 3.24 8.90 -24.73
N VAL A 105 4.08 8.27 -25.55
CA VAL A 105 5.52 8.59 -25.61
C VAL A 105 5.72 10.06 -26.05
N GLY A 106 5.01 10.51 -27.07
CA GLY A 106 5.05 11.91 -27.53
C GLY A 106 4.63 12.88 -26.42
N PHE A 107 3.52 12.59 -25.75
CA PHE A 107 3.02 13.39 -24.63
C PHE A 107 4.03 13.48 -23.48
N VAL A 108 4.57 12.35 -23.02
CA VAL A 108 5.52 12.32 -21.90
C VAL A 108 6.81 13.07 -22.25
N ARG A 109 7.31 12.99 -23.49
CA ARG A 109 8.45 13.78 -23.95
C ARG A 109 8.16 15.28 -23.93
N ALA A 110 6.94 15.67 -24.31
CA ALA A 110 6.50 17.06 -24.29
C ALA A 110 6.31 17.65 -22.87
N LEU A 111 6.33 16.84 -21.82
CA LEU A 111 6.27 17.32 -20.42
C LEU A 111 7.49 18.17 -20.02
N GLY A 112 8.61 18.06 -20.73
CA GLY A 112 9.82 18.82 -20.42
C GLY A 112 10.45 18.43 -19.07
N LEU A 113 10.49 17.15 -18.76
CA LEU A 113 11.07 16.65 -17.48
C LEU A 113 12.55 17.04 -17.37
N PRO A 114 13.07 17.26 -16.15
CA PRO A 114 14.48 17.57 -15.91
C PRO A 114 15.43 16.55 -16.54
N SER A 115 16.59 17.00 -17.02
CA SER A 115 17.55 16.22 -17.81
C SER A 115 18.03 14.91 -17.18
N GLY A 116 18.02 14.77 -15.87
CA GLY A 116 18.38 13.56 -15.14
C GLY A 116 17.25 12.53 -14.99
N LEU A 117 16.01 12.89 -15.34
CA LEU A 117 14.83 12.06 -15.08
C LEU A 117 14.40 11.34 -16.36
N LYS A 118 14.66 10.03 -16.44
CA LYS A 118 14.25 9.18 -17.57
C LYS A 118 13.04 8.35 -17.20
N VAL A 119 11.97 8.47 -17.98
CA VAL A 119 10.79 7.61 -17.87
C VAL A 119 11.13 6.20 -18.37
N ARG A 120 10.74 5.17 -17.65
CA ARG A 120 11.05 3.77 -17.92
C ARG A 120 9.95 3.10 -18.73
N ASP A 121 10.26 2.02 -19.44
CA ASP A 121 9.33 1.31 -20.32
C ASP A 121 8.02 0.93 -19.63
N TYR A 122 8.10 0.33 -18.43
CA TYR A 122 6.94 -0.06 -17.67
C TYR A 122 6.09 1.13 -17.16
N GLN A 123 6.72 2.31 -16.98
CA GLN A 123 5.99 3.54 -16.61
C GLN A 123 5.19 4.05 -17.81
N TYR A 124 5.77 4.02 -19.03
CA TYR A 124 5.02 4.32 -20.25
C TYR A 124 3.81 3.39 -20.42
N ALA A 125 4.01 2.08 -20.21
CA ALA A 125 2.93 1.10 -20.30
C ALA A 125 1.82 1.37 -19.28
N ALA A 126 2.18 1.71 -18.03
CA ALA A 126 1.22 2.04 -16.98
C ALA A 126 0.45 3.33 -17.28
N ILE A 127 1.12 4.37 -17.74
CA ILE A 127 0.47 5.62 -18.17
C ILE A 127 -0.48 5.35 -19.34
N TYR A 128 -0.04 4.58 -20.34
CA TYR A 128 -0.88 4.18 -21.46
C TYR A 128 -2.16 3.48 -21.02
N GLU A 129 -2.07 2.48 -20.14
CA GLU A 129 -3.24 1.77 -19.61
C GLU A 129 -4.22 2.72 -18.91
N CYS A 130 -3.72 3.64 -18.09
CA CYS A 130 -4.57 4.59 -17.38
C CYS A 130 -5.24 5.63 -18.28
N LEU A 131 -4.59 6.03 -19.38
CA LEU A 131 -5.15 6.97 -20.34
C LEU A 131 -6.08 6.30 -21.34
N LYS A 132 -5.82 5.04 -21.68
CA LYS A 132 -6.67 4.24 -22.57
C LYS A 132 -7.97 3.84 -21.89
N TYR A 133 -7.91 3.45 -20.63
CA TYR A 133 -9.05 3.01 -19.85
C TYR A 133 -9.39 4.01 -18.76
N ASN A 134 -10.68 4.26 -18.56
CA ASN A 134 -11.13 5.25 -17.58
C ASN A 134 -10.88 4.82 -16.11
N ARG A 135 -10.61 3.52 -15.89
CA ARG A 135 -10.48 2.93 -14.58
C ARG A 135 -9.34 1.93 -14.54
N ARG A 136 -8.41 2.09 -13.60
CA ARG A 136 -7.31 1.14 -13.36
C ARG A 136 -6.86 1.15 -11.91
N LEU A 137 -6.65 -0.04 -11.39
CA LEU A 137 -5.88 -0.26 -10.16
C LEU A 137 -4.48 -0.73 -10.56
N LEU A 138 -3.46 0.05 -10.26
CA LEU A 138 -2.09 -0.26 -10.62
C LEU A 138 -1.32 -0.83 -9.42
N LEU A 139 -0.86 -2.06 -9.56
CA LEU A 139 0.05 -2.69 -8.59
C LEU A 139 1.48 -2.33 -8.99
N SER A 140 2.03 -1.34 -8.29
CA SER A 140 3.31 -0.70 -8.58
C SER A 140 4.19 -0.71 -7.33
N PRO A 141 5.24 -1.55 -7.26
CA PRO A 141 6.03 -1.72 -6.05
C PRO A 141 6.73 -0.43 -5.65
N THR A 142 7.21 -0.39 -4.40
CA THR A 142 7.99 0.75 -3.90
C THR A 142 9.21 0.98 -4.81
N ALA A 143 9.59 2.24 -5.00
CA ALA A 143 10.66 2.68 -5.90
C ALA A 143 10.43 2.43 -7.40
N SER A 144 9.24 2.05 -7.83
CA SER A 144 8.87 1.98 -9.26
C SER A 144 8.64 3.36 -9.90
N GLY A 145 8.62 4.44 -9.10
CA GLY A 145 8.38 5.80 -9.58
C GLY A 145 6.90 6.15 -9.72
N LYS A 146 6.07 5.73 -8.75
CA LYS A 146 4.63 6.06 -8.70
C LYS A 146 4.37 7.56 -8.86
N SER A 147 5.09 8.43 -8.13
CA SER A 147 4.89 9.89 -8.21
C SER A 147 5.03 10.44 -9.63
N LEU A 148 5.98 9.93 -10.41
CA LEU A 148 6.19 10.35 -11.79
C LEU A 148 5.05 9.91 -12.71
N MET A 149 4.53 8.69 -12.52
CA MET A 149 3.36 8.21 -13.28
C MET A 149 2.11 9.03 -12.92
N ILE A 150 1.88 9.29 -11.63
CA ILE A 150 0.79 10.16 -11.16
C ILE A 150 0.93 11.55 -11.77
N TYR A 151 2.13 12.14 -11.73
CA TYR A 151 2.41 13.44 -12.36
C TYR A 151 2.03 13.48 -13.83
N ALA A 152 2.49 12.50 -14.62
CA ALA A 152 2.18 12.44 -16.05
C ALA A 152 0.66 12.36 -16.30
N LEU A 153 -0.06 11.55 -15.52
CA LEU A 153 -1.52 11.43 -15.63
C LEU A 153 -2.23 12.73 -15.25
N VAL A 154 -1.81 13.39 -14.17
CA VAL A 154 -2.34 14.70 -13.77
C VAL A 154 -2.14 15.73 -14.88
N ARG A 155 -0.92 15.84 -15.42
CA ARG A 155 -0.59 16.77 -16.52
C ARG A 155 -1.43 16.53 -17.76
N PHE A 156 -1.65 15.25 -18.12
CA PHE A 156 -2.54 14.91 -19.23
C PHE A 156 -3.97 15.42 -19.01
N HIS A 157 -4.53 15.14 -17.84
CA HIS A 157 -5.91 15.51 -17.55
C HIS A 157 -6.09 17.04 -17.44
N VAL A 158 -5.16 17.76 -16.82
CA VAL A 158 -5.18 19.21 -16.74
C VAL A 158 -5.07 19.85 -18.13
N ASN A 159 -4.23 19.30 -19.02
CA ASN A 159 -4.11 19.79 -20.39
C ASN A 159 -5.42 19.69 -21.20
N VAL A 160 -6.28 18.72 -20.88
CA VAL A 160 -7.62 18.57 -21.47
C VAL A 160 -8.73 19.15 -20.59
N LYS A 161 -8.38 20.09 -19.69
CA LYS A 161 -9.31 20.87 -18.85
C LYS A 161 -10.17 20.04 -17.90
N ARG A 162 -9.57 19.01 -17.28
CA ARG A 162 -10.22 18.19 -16.26
C ARG A 162 -9.66 18.50 -14.86
N ASN A 163 -10.54 18.59 -13.90
CA ASN A 163 -10.19 18.77 -12.50
C ASN A 163 -9.81 17.42 -11.86
N VAL A 164 -8.69 17.40 -11.12
CA VAL A 164 -8.10 16.21 -10.54
C VAL A 164 -8.12 16.27 -9.02
N LEU A 165 -8.62 15.21 -8.38
CA LEU A 165 -8.50 14.98 -6.94
C LEU A 165 -7.47 13.87 -6.70
N ILE A 166 -6.42 14.16 -5.94
CA ILE A 166 -5.45 13.18 -5.48
C ILE A 166 -5.66 12.95 -3.99
N ILE A 167 -5.88 11.68 -3.63
CA ILE A 167 -6.12 11.29 -2.23
C ILE A 167 -4.91 10.49 -1.74
N VAL A 168 -4.30 10.97 -0.67
CA VAL A 168 -3.15 10.34 -0.01
C VAL A 168 -3.43 10.08 1.46
N PRO A 169 -2.72 9.13 2.12
CA PRO A 169 -3.02 8.75 3.50
C PRO A 169 -2.53 9.74 4.56
N THR A 170 -1.48 10.53 4.29
CA THR A 170 -0.84 11.38 5.31
C THR A 170 -0.49 12.77 4.78
N THR A 171 -0.38 13.73 5.69
CA THR A 171 0.04 15.11 5.37
C THR A 171 1.44 15.16 4.75
N SER A 172 2.37 14.33 5.24
CA SER A 172 3.72 14.22 4.69
C SER A 172 3.71 13.82 3.21
N LEU A 173 2.78 12.93 2.80
CA LEU A 173 2.63 12.54 1.40
C LEU A 173 1.98 13.62 0.54
N VAL A 174 1.12 14.48 1.11
CA VAL A 174 0.62 15.68 0.42
C VAL A 174 1.77 16.60 0.08
N GLU A 175 2.62 16.92 1.07
CA GLU A 175 3.78 17.79 0.87
C GLU A 175 4.80 17.17 -0.10
N GLN A 176 5.08 15.88 0.05
CA GLN A 176 6.01 15.19 -0.84
C GLN A 176 5.52 15.23 -2.29
N MET A 177 4.25 14.93 -2.54
CA MET A 177 3.70 14.91 -3.90
C MET A 177 3.70 16.29 -4.53
N TYR A 178 3.35 17.31 -3.76
CA TYR A 178 3.41 18.71 -4.20
C TYR A 178 4.84 19.11 -4.57
N LYS A 179 5.82 18.74 -3.74
CA LYS A 179 7.24 19.01 -3.99
C LYS A 179 7.76 18.22 -5.19
N ASP A 180 7.43 16.93 -5.30
CA ASP A 180 7.81 16.08 -6.43
C ASP A 180 7.34 16.71 -7.76
N PHE A 181 6.10 17.22 -7.81
CA PHE A 181 5.56 17.88 -9.01
C PHE A 181 6.30 19.17 -9.37
N ALA A 182 6.71 19.95 -8.38
CA ALA A 182 7.55 21.12 -8.59
C ALA A 182 8.95 20.73 -9.10
N GLU A 183 9.55 19.70 -8.53
CA GLU A 183 10.84 19.16 -8.97
C GLU A 183 10.79 18.57 -10.39
N TYR A 184 9.62 18.10 -10.85
CA TYR A 184 9.40 17.67 -12.23
C TYR A 184 9.21 18.84 -13.21
N GLY A 185 9.32 20.09 -12.75
CA GLY A 185 9.30 21.29 -13.58
C GLY A 185 7.92 21.92 -13.77
N TRP A 186 6.95 21.64 -12.87
CA TRP A 186 5.62 22.24 -12.98
C TRP A 186 5.39 23.38 -11.99
N ASN A 187 4.64 24.40 -12.41
CA ASN A 187 4.20 25.48 -11.52
C ASN A 187 3.07 24.98 -10.62
N THR A 188 3.45 24.35 -9.50
CA THR A 188 2.51 23.78 -8.54
C THR A 188 1.72 24.83 -7.77
N GLU A 189 2.26 26.04 -7.57
CA GLU A 189 1.56 27.15 -6.91
C GLU A 189 0.32 27.57 -7.69
N HIS A 190 0.41 27.57 -9.00
CA HIS A 190 -0.71 27.94 -9.87
C HIS A 190 -1.76 26.82 -10.00
N HIS A 191 -1.32 25.58 -10.17
CA HIS A 191 -2.21 24.47 -10.52
C HIS A 191 -2.69 23.63 -9.33
N CYS A 192 -1.88 23.50 -8.28
CA CYS A 192 -2.14 22.56 -7.19
C CYS A 192 -2.55 23.26 -5.91
N HIS A 193 -3.57 22.73 -5.26
CA HIS A 193 -3.95 23.12 -3.91
C HIS A 193 -3.87 21.92 -2.95
N LYS A 194 -3.36 22.18 -1.73
CA LYS A 194 -3.21 21.18 -0.68
C LYS A 194 -4.34 21.31 0.33
N ILE A 195 -5.01 20.19 0.68
CA ILE A 195 -6.06 20.16 1.68
C ILE A 195 -5.69 19.23 2.83
N TYR A 196 -5.22 19.81 3.95
CA TYR A 196 -5.02 19.16 5.24
C TYR A 196 -4.95 20.19 6.36
N GLY A 197 -5.16 19.79 7.63
CA GLY A 197 -4.89 20.64 8.78
C GLY A 197 -5.63 21.98 8.82
N GLY A 198 -6.91 22.04 8.36
CA GLY A 198 -7.73 23.26 8.41
C GLY A 198 -7.56 24.22 7.24
N GLN A 199 -6.84 23.82 6.18
CA GLN A 199 -6.75 24.64 4.96
C GLN A 199 -8.07 24.74 4.22
N ASP A 200 -8.22 25.80 3.39
CA ASP A 200 -9.42 26.04 2.60
C ASP A 200 -9.71 24.85 1.68
N LYS A 201 -10.96 24.46 1.61
CA LYS A 201 -11.43 23.32 0.82
C LYS A 201 -12.09 23.71 -0.50
N TYR A 202 -12.54 24.97 -0.60
CA TYR A 202 -13.30 25.48 -1.75
C TYR A 202 -12.43 26.38 -2.62
N VAL A 203 -11.55 25.76 -3.39
CA VAL A 203 -10.56 26.42 -4.25
C VAL A 203 -10.84 26.16 -5.72
N GLN A 204 -10.27 27.01 -6.60
CA GLN A 204 -10.45 26.94 -8.05
C GLN A 204 -9.33 26.21 -8.79
N ASN A 205 -8.30 25.74 -8.09
CA ASN A 205 -7.17 25.06 -8.72
C ASN A 205 -7.59 23.78 -9.45
N ASP A 206 -6.93 23.48 -10.57
CA ASP A 206 -7.18 22.30 -11.40
C ASP A 206 -6.92 21.00 -10.65
N VAL A 207 -5.98 21.02 -9.70
CA VAL A 207 -5.55 19.85 -8.93
C VAL A 207 -5.69 20.09 -7.44
N VAL A 208 -6.34 19.17 -6.76
CA VAL A 208 -6.42 19.14 -5.29
C VAL A 208 -5.68 17.91 -4.79
N ILE A 209 -4.69 18.09 -3.93
CA ILE A 209 -3.99 17.02 -3.22
C ILE A 209 -4.44 17.03 -1.76
N SER A 210 -5.11 15.97 -1.31
CA SER A 210 -5.74 15.94 0.00
C SER A 210 -5.49 14.66 0.77
N THR A 211 -5.45 14.77 2.09
CA THR A 211 -5.65 13.60 2.94
C THR A 211 -7.12 13.21 2.97
N TRP A 212 -7.43 11.92 3.05
CA TRP A 212 -8.82 11.45 3.13
C TRP A 212 -9.54 11.96 4.39
N GLN A 213 -8.82 12.16 5.50
CA GLN A 213 -9.37 12.67 6.76
C GLN A 213 -9.96 14.07 6.61
N SER A 214 -9.36 14.88 5.76
CA SER A 214 -9.78 16.28 5.55
C SER A 214 -11.07 16.40 4.75
N ILE A 215 -11.36 15.43 3.86
CA ILE A 215 -12.47 15.54 2.90
C ILE A 215 -13.58 14.50 3.06
N TYR A 216 -13.43 13.45 3.90
CA TYR A 216 -14.42 12.37 3.95
C TYR A 216 -15.80 12.82 4.45
N LYS A 217 -15.87 13.87 5.27
CA LYS A 217 -17.11 14.47 5.77
C LYS A 217 -17.78 15.45 4.80
N GLU A 218 -17.04 15.89 3.76
CA GLU A 218 -17.58 16.87 2.82
C GLU A 218 -18.84 16.32 2.10
N PRO A 219 -19.80 17.22 1.79
CA PRO A 219 -21.00 16.84 1.08
C PRO A 219 -20.69 16.41 -0.35
N ARG A 220 -21.61 15.69 -0.99
CA ARG A 220 -21.45 15.24 -2.39
C ARG A 220 -21.13 16.40 -3.34
N LYS A 221 -21.71 17.59 -3.12
CA LYS A 221 -21.50 18.79 -3.93
C LYS A 221 -20.01 19.17 -4.04
N PHE A 222 -19.21 18.94 -2.98
CA PHE A 222 -17.76 19.17 -3.00
C PHE A 222 -17.06 18.34 -4.07
N PHE A 223 -17.53 17.10 -4.29
CA PHE A 223 -16.91 16.15 -5.20
C PHE A 223 -17.38 16.28 -6.65
N GLU A 224 -18.45 17.02 -6.93
CA GLU A 224 -19.04 17.14 -8.27
C GLU A 224 -18.15 17.86 -9.29
N ARG A 225 -17.18 18.64 -8.82
CA ARG A 225 -16.22 19.35 -9.68
C ARG A 225 -15.13 18.44 -10.26
N PHE A 226 -14.90 17.25 -9.71
CA PHE A 226 -13.77 16.41 -10.08
C PHE A 226 -14.13 15.39 -11.17
N ASP A 227 -13.41 15.46 -12.28
CA ASP A 227 -13.50 14.50 -13.39
C ASP A 227 -12.63 13.28 -13.17
N VAL A 228 -11.53 13.45 -12.40
CA VAL A 228 -10.48 12.47 -12.16
C VAL A 228 -10.23 12.31 -10.68
N VAL A 229 -10.16 11.08 -10.20
CA VAL A 229 -9.66 10.75 -8.87
C VAL A 229 -8.47 9.81 -8.96
N ILE A 230 -7.40 10.15 -8.25
CA ILE A 230 -6.21 9.32 -8.12
C ILE A 230 -6.03 8.98 -6.64
N GLY A 231 -6.04 7.70 -6.30
CA GLY A 231 -5.77 7.20 -4.95
C GLY A 231 -4.34 6.67 -4.86
N ASP A 232 -3.47 7.29 -4.08
CA ASP A 232 -2.19 6.71 -3.71
C ASP A 232 -2.37 5.83 -2.45
N GLU A 233 -1.56 4.78 -2.34
CA GLU A 233 -1.73 3.70 -1.37
C GLU A 233 -3.17 3.12 -1.40
N ALA A 234 -3.62 2.79 -2.61
CA ALA A 234 -5.00 2.38 -2.89
C ALA A 234 -5.49 1.19 -2.05
N HIS A 235 -4.59 0.35 -1.51
CA HIS A 235 -4.95 -0.75 -0.60
C HIS A 235 -5.70 -0.29 0.66
N LEU A 236 -5.63 0.99 1.02
CA LEU A 236 -6.37 1.58 2.13
C LEU A 236 -7.84 1.86 1.79
N PHE A 237 -8.19 1.94 0.50
CA PHE A 237 -9.53 2.32 0.03
C PHE A 237 -10.62 1.27 0.28
N LYS A 238 -10.26 0.11 0.82
CA LYS A 238 -11.20 -0.85 1.41
C LYS A 238 -11.84 -0.35 2.73
N ALA A 239 -11.25 0.65 3.39
CA ALA A 239 -11.79 1.24 4.60
C ALA A 239 -13.06 2.06 4.32
N LYS A 240 -14.04 1.99 5.23
CA LYS A 240 -15.37 2.63 5.07
C LYS A 240 -15.30 4.13 4.74
N SER A 241 -14.38 4.87 5.35
CA SER A 241 -14.25 6.32 5.09
C SER A 241 -13.80 6.63 3.67
N LEU A 242 -12.83 5.85 3.15
CA LEU A 242 -12.32 6.01 1.79
C LEU A 242 -13.33 5.52 0.74
N THR A 243 -14.00 4.38 0.97
CA THR A 243 -15.11 3.95 0.11
C THR A 243 -16.26 4.96 0.12
N THR A 244 -16.54 5.61 1.26
CA THR A 244 -17.54 6.70 1.32
C THR A 244 -17.18 7.87 0.42
N ILE A 245 -15.91 8.30 0.38
CA ILE A 245 -15.45 9.33 -0.57
C ILE A 245 -15.68 8.88 -2.01
N MET A 246 -15.20 7.66 -2.34
CA MET A 246 -15.34 7.12 -3.70
C MET A 246 -16.80 6.99 -4.15
N ASN A 247 -17.72 6.72 -3.21
CA ASN A 247 -19.16 6.62 -3.46
C ASN A 247 -19.83 7.99 -3.66
N LYS A 248 -19.22 9.09 -3.25
CA LYS A 248 -19.73 10.46 -3.52
C LYS A 248 -19.33 10.99 -4.90
N LEU A 249 -18.35 10.40 -5.56
CA LEU A 249 -17.80 10.80 -6.85
C LEU A 249 -18.64 10.29 -8.03
N HIS A 250 -19.94 10.63 -8.08
CA HIS A 250 -20.90 10.09 -9.06
C HIS A 250 -20.63 10.52 -10.51
N GLY A 251 -20.03 11.70 -10.73
CA GLY A 251 -19.67 12.22 -12.05
C GLY A 251 -18.20 11.97 -12.43
N CYS A 252 -17.39 11.46 -11.50
CA CYS A 252 -15.95 11.30 -11.71
C CYS A 252 -15.68 10.07 -12.60
N LYS A 253 -15.40 10.31 -13.87
CA LYS A 253 -15.24 9.29 -14.91
C LYS A 253 -13.92 8.51 -14.77
N TYR A 254 -12.82 9.23 -14.48
CA TYR A 254 -11.47 8.68 -14.46
C TYR A 254 -11.06 8.32 -13.03
N ARG A 255 -10.84 7.03 -12.77
CA ARG A 255 -10.56 6.51 -11.45
C ARG A 255 -9.32 5.64 -11.46
N ILE A 256 -8.26 6.11 -10.84
CA ILE A 256 -6.94 5.48 -10.89
C ILE A 256 -6.45 5.25 -9.47
N GLY A 257 -6.15 3.99 -9.13
CA GLY A 257 -5.55 3.61 -7.86
C GLY A 257 -4.12 3.16 -8.03
N PHE A 258 -3.21 3.62 -7.18
CA PHE A 258 -1.83 3.15 -7.10
C PHE A 258 -1.59 2.47 -5.76
N THR A 259 -1.03 1.28 -5.77
CA THR A 259 -0.59 0.60 -4.56
C THR A 259 0.66 -0.22 -4.80
N GLY A 260 1.52 -0.30 -3.80
CA GLY A 260 2.71 -1.17 -3.86
C GLY A 260 2.36 -2.64 -3.68
N THR A 261 1.30 -2.94 -2.92
CA THR A 261 0.93 -4.29 -2.51
C THR A 261 -0.57 -4.42 -2.31
N LEU A 262 -1.08 -5.61 -2.55
CA LEU A 262 -2.39 -6.08 -2.09
C LEU A 262 -2.18 -7.05 -0.93
N ASP A 263 -3.15 -7.15 -0.04
CA ASP A 263 -3.03 -8.03 1.14
C ASP A 263 -3.26 -9.52 0.85
N GLY A 264 -3.61 -9.85 -0.41
CA GLY A 264 -3.85 -11.22 -0.87
C GLY A 264 -5.27 -11.73 -0.59
N THR A 265 -6.15 -10.92 0.00
CA THR A 265 -7.55 -11.29 0.25
C THR A 265 -8.41 -10.94 -0.96
N GLU A 266 -9.11 -11.93 -1.51
CA GLU A 266 -9.98 -11.77 -2.69
C GLU A 266 -11.05 -10.68 -2.49
N CYS A 267 -11.75 -10.70 -1.36
CA CYS A 267 -12.76 -9.70 -1.03
C CYS A 267 -12.21 -8.28 -1.08
N ASN A 268 -11.03 -8.04 -0.48
CA ASN A 268 -10.41 -6.72 -0.45
C ASN A 268 -9.97 -6.27 -1.85
N GLN A 269 -9.46 -7.19 -2.66
CA GLN A 269 -9.12 -6.91 -4.05
C GLN A 269 -10.36 -6.51 -4.85
N LEU A 270 -11.47 -7.25 -4.73
CA LEU A 270 -12.71 -6.93 -5.43
C LEU A 270 -13.33 -5.60 -4.99
N VAL A 271 -13.23 -5.22 -3.71
CA VAL A 271 -13.62 -3.87 -3.26
C VAL A 271 -12.80 -2.80 -3.99
N LEU A 272 -11.49 -2.97 -4.07
CA LEU A 272 -10.61 -2.01 -4.74
C LEU A 272 -10.83 -1.97 -6.25
N GLU A 273 -10.96 -3.11 -6.89
CA GLU A 273 -11.29 -3.21 -8.32
C GLU A 273 -12.68 -2.65 -8.61
N GLY A 274 -13.62 -2.80 -7.69
CA GLY A 274 -14.95 -2.21 -7.77
C GLY A 274 -14.91 -0.68 -7.91
N VAL A 275 -14.08 -0.04 -7.12
CA VAL A 275 -13.99 1.43 -7.08
C VAL A 275 -13.02 2.03 -8.10
N PHE A 276 -11.92 1.31 -8.45
CA PHE A 276 -10.89 1.80 -9.37
C PHE A 276 -10.89 1.10 -10.74
N GLY A 277 -11.45 -0.11 -10.84
CA GLY A 277 -11.37 -0.96 -12.03
C GLY A 277 -10.28 -2.02 -11.92
N LYS A 278 -10.14 -2.81 -12.98
CA LYS A 278 -9.27 -3.99 -13.06
C LYS A 278 -7.84 -3.70 -12.58
N CYS A 279 -7.30 -4.62 -11.78
CA CYS A 279 -5.92 -4.57 -11.32
C CYS A 279 -4.94 -4.96 -12.42
N SER A 280 -3.92 -4.12 -12.64
CA SER A 280 -2.81 -4.36 -13.57
C SER A 280 -1.48 -4.25 -12.83
N LYS A 281 -0.59 -5.22 -13.05
CA LYS A 281 0.77 -5.18 -12.50
C LYS A 281 1.65 -4.32 -13.38
N VAL A 282 2.25 -3.28 -12.80
CA VAL A 282 3.15 -2.37 -13.50
C VAL A 282 4.51 -3.02 -13.72
N THR A 283 5.09 -3.60 -12.66
CA THR A 283 6.35 -4.35 -12.67
C THR A 283 6.48 -5.14 -11.37
N LYS A 284 7.50 -5.99 -11.27
CA LYS A 284 7.85 -6.72 -10.03
C LYS A 284 9.10 -6.14 -9.40
N THR A 285 9.24 -6.25 -8.08
CA THR A 285 10.46 -5.85 -7.35
C THR A 285 11.70 -6.57 -7.89
N SER A 286 11.57 -7.87 -8.21
CA SER A 286 12.65 -8.67 -8.81
C SER A 286 13.10 -8.15 -10.18
N GLU A 287 12.18 -7.65 -11.01
CA GLU A 287 12.53 -7.04 -12.30
C GLU A 287 13.27 -5.71 -12.12
N LEU A 288 12.85 -4.90 -11.14
CA LEU A 288 13.54 -3.66 -10.78
C LEU A 288 14.97 -3.93 -10.31
N MET A 289 15.19 -4.99 -9.52
CA MET A 289 16.52 -5.43 -9.08
C MET A 289 17.37 -5.92 -10.27
N LYS A 290 16.81 -6.78 -11.13
CA LYS A 290 17.52 -7.29 -12.32
C LYS A 290 17.95 -6.18 -13.28
N LYS A 291 17.09 -5.18 -13.50
CA LYS A 291 17.40 -4.00 -14.33
C LYS A 291 18.28 -2.97 -13.60
N GLY A 292 18.69 -3.23 -12.35
CA GLY A 292 19.52 -2.31 -11.57
C GLY A 292 18.82 -0.99 -11.22
N HIS A 293 17.49 -0.95 -11.19
CA HIS A 293 16.72 0.24 -10.81
C HIS A 293 16.64 0.44 -9.31
N VAL A 294 16.77 -0.63 -8.55
CA VAL A 294 16.87 -0.67 -7.08
C VAL A 294 18.05 -1.51 -6.67
N ALA A 295 18.47 -1.42 -5.40
CA ALA A 295 19.53 -2.25 -4.83
C ALA A 295 19.12 -3.73 -4.84
N LYS A 296 20.08 -4.64 -4.89
CA LYS A 296 19.81 -6.07 -4.69
C LYS A 296 19.45 -6.33 -3.23
N LEU A 297 18.55 -7.26 -2.98
CA LEU A 297 18.17 -7.68 -1.63
C LEU A 297 18.72 -9.06 -1.33
N ASN A 298 19.42 -9.17 -0.21
CA ASN A 298 19.78 -10.42 0.43
C ASN A 298 18.94 -10.58 1.70
N VAL A 299 18.24 -11.70 1.84
CA VAL A 299 17.42 -11.96 3.05
C VAL A 299 18.11 -13.02 3.89
N LYS A 300 18.47 -12.67 5.13
CA LYS A 300 19.00 -13.58 6.14
C LYS A 300 17.96 -13.83 7.20
N ILE A 301 17.37 -15.02 7.17
CA ILE A 301 16.38 -15.43 8.16
C ILE A 301 17.13 -16.07 9.32
N ILE A 302 16.99 -15.49 10.49
CA ILE A 302 17.64 -15.97 11.70
C ILE A 302 16.57 -16.55 12.62
N VAL A 303 16.54 -17.87 12.75
CA VAL A 303 15.60 -18.57 13.63
C VAL A 303 16.27 -18.76 14.99
N LEU A 304 15.78 -18.01 15.96
CA LEU A 304 16.22 -18.13 17.35
C LEU A 304 15.47 -19.29 18.01
N LYS A 305 16.21 -20.31 18.44
CA LYS A 305 15.68 -21.45 19.17
C LYS A 305 15.64 -21.12 20.66
N HIS A 306 14.43 -21.06 21.22
CA HIS A 306 14.16 -20.84 22.63
C HIS A 306 13.96 -22.16 23.38
N GLN A 307 13.82 -22.09 24.71
CA GLN A 307 13.23 -23.18 25.46
C GLN A 307 11.74 -23.31 25.10
N GLU A 308 11.28 -24.54 25.03
CA GLU A 308 9.89 -24.84 24.69
C GLU A 308 8.94 -24.24 25.73
N GLN A 309 7.92 -23.50 25.27
CA GLN A 309 6.87 -22.94 26.11
C GLN A 309 5.51 -23.01 25.43
N ILE A 310 4.45 -23.00 26.22
CA ILE A 310 3.07 -22.93 25.75
C ILE A 310 2.49 -21.58 26.15
N PHE A 311 1.87 -20.91 25.18
CA PHE A 311 1.19 -19.62 25.37
C PHE A 311 -0.32 -19.78 25.14
N GLU A 312 -1.12 -19.12 25.95
CA GLU A 312 -2.59 -19.12 25.80
C GLU A 312 -3.03 -18.37 24.52
N GLY A 313 -2.21 -17.42 24.06
CA GLY A 313 -2.51 -16.62 22.86
C GLY A 313 -1.30 -15.92 22.26
N TYR A 314 -1.55 -15.34 21.09
CA TYR A 314 -0.52 -14.57 20.38
C TYR A 314 0.06 -13.41 21.20
N GLN A 315 -0.77 -12.75 22.02
CA GLN A 315 -0.31 -11.61 22.82
C GLN A 315 0.68 -12.03 23.90
N ASP A 316 0.42 -13.15 24.56
CA ASP A 316 1.30 -13.68 25.61
C ASP A 316 2.65 -14.09 25.05
N GLU A 317 2.65 -14.74 23.86
CA GLU A 317 3.89 -15.05 23.14
C GLU A 317 4.65 -13.78 22.77
N MET A 318 3.96 -12.72 22.31
CA MET A 318 4.60 -11.46 21.98
C MET A 318 5.16 -10.73 23.19
N ASP A 319 4.46 -10.75 24.32
CA ASP A 319 4.92 -10.14 25.56
C ASP A 319 6.20 -10.85 26.06
N TYR A 320 6.22 -12.18 26.06
CA TYR A 320 7.42 -12.96 26.32
C TYR A 320 8.60 -12.59 25.42
N LEU A 321 8.38 -12.50 24.10
CA LEU A 321 9.45 -12.17 23.14
C LEU A 321 9.97 -10.74 23.32
N CYS A 322 9.11 -9.79 23.65
CA CYS A 322 9.52 -8.39 23.88
C CYS A 322 10.41 -8.27 25.14
N GLU A 323 10.13 -9.07 26.17
CA GLU A 323 10.83 -9.05 27.45
C GLU A 323 12.05 -10.00 27.51
N HIS A 324 12.19 -10.91 26.55
CA HIS A 324 13.23 -11.93 26.56
C HIS A 324 14.65 -11.36 26.41
N GLU A 325 15.38 -11.33 27.49
CA GLU A 325 16.68 -10.66 27.60
C GLU A 325 17.72 -11.14 26.60
N GLN A 326 17.91 -12.46 26.44
CA GLN A 326 18.92 -13.02 25.53
C GLN A 326 18.60 -12.73 24.06
N ARG A 327 17.29 -12.74 23.73
CA ARG A 327 16.82 -12.33 22.38
C ARG A 327 17.14 -10.87 22.10
N ASN A 328 16.85 -9.98 23.03
CA ASN A 328 17.11 -8.56 22.89
C ASN A 328 18.62 -8.25 22.85
N LYS A 329 19.44 -8.97 23.65
CA LYS A 329 20.91 -8.91 23.57
C LYS A 329 21.42 -9.39 22.21
N PHE A 330 20.81 -10.44 21.63
CA PHE A 330 21.16 -10.90 20.30
C PHE A 330 20.87 -9.83 19.24
N ILE A 331 19.67 -9.21 19.26
CA ILE A 331 19.27 -8.15 18.32
C ILE A 331 20.20 -6.94 18.48
N ARG A 332 20.53 -6.55 19.71
CA ARG A 332 21.49 -5.49 20.01
C ARG A 332 22.85 -5.78 19.38
N ASN A 333 23.44 -6.94 19.65
CA ASN A 333 24.75 -7.31 19.13
C ASN A 333 24.74 -7.28 17.59
N LEU A 334 23.72 -7.89 16.98
CA LEU A 334 23.55 -7.85 15.54
C LEU A 334 23.53 -6.41 15.01
N ALA A 335 22.72 -5.52 15.59
CA ALA A 335 22.60 -4.14 15.13
C ALA A 335 23.92 -3.36 15.28
N CYS A 336 24.66 -3.58 16.39
CA CYS A 336 25.95 -2.92 16.66
C CYS A 336 27.07 -3.41 15.72
N ASP A 337 27.09 -4.70 15.35
CA ASP A 337 28.13 -5.31 14.54
C ASP A 337 27.97 -5.02 13.04
N LEU A 338 26.76 -4.69 12.59
CA LEU A 338 26.47 -4.41 11.18
C LEU A 338 27.16 -3.12 10.72
N LYS A 339 27.81 -3.18 9.57
CA LYS A 339 28.42 -2.01 8.91
C LYS A 339 27.39 -1.27 8.06
N GLY A 340 27.52 0.05 8.03
CA GLY A 340 26.61 0.94 7.30
C GLY A 340 25.29 1.17 8.04
N ASN A 341 24.48 2.07 7.51
CA ASN A 341 23.25 2.48 8.16
C ASN A 341 22.26 1.33 8.35
N THR A 342 21.87 1.09 9.58
CA THR A 342 21.07 -0.05 10.01
C THR A 342 19.73 0.43 10.59
N LEU A 343 18.64 -0.14 10.10
CA LEU A 343 17.27 0.10 10.58
C LEU A 343 16.79 -1.11 11.38
N VAL A 344 16.41 -0.90 12.64
CA VAL A 344 15.81 -1.91 13.51
C VAL A 344 14.32 -1.61 13.66
N LEU A 345 13.44 -2.51 13.21
CA LEU A 345 11.99 -2.30 13.19
C LEU A 345 11.28 -3.07 14.29
N PHE A 346 10.45 -2.34 15.06
CA PHE A 346 9.66 -2.90 16.16
C PHE A 346 8.16 -2.57 16.04
N ASN A 347 7.31 -3.32 16.78
CA ASN A 347 5.85 -3.13 16.82
C ASN A 347 5.38 -2.33 18.04
N TYR A 348 5.89 -2.65 19.24
CA TYR A 348 5.41 -2.11 20.51
C TYR A 348 6.40 -1.07 21.03
N VAL A 349 5.93 0.18 21.17
CA VAL A 349 6.80 1.30 21.58
C VAL A 349 7.33 1.09 23.00
N GLU A 350 6.43 1.06 23.98
CA GLU A 350 6.79 0.99 25.41
C GLU A 350 7.42 -0.36 25.80
N LYS A 351 6.83 -1.47 25.32
CA LYS A 351 7.27 -2.81 25.73
C LYS A 351 8.56 -3.29 25.06
N HIS A 352 8.86 -2.80 23.86
CA HIS A 352 10.00 -3.30 23.08
C HIS A 352 10.88 -2.21 22.50
N GLY A 353 10.30 -1.20 21.86
CA GLY A 353 11.06 -0.17 21.13
C GLY A 353 11.97 0.67 22.01
N LEU A 354 11.42 1.23 23.08
CA LEU A 354 12.17 2.04 24.06
C LEU A 354 13.26 1.21 24.77
N PRO A 355 12.96 0.03 25.37
CA PRO A 355 13.99 -0.81 25.99
C PRO A 355 15.08 -1.25 25.01
N LEU A 356 14.71 -1.60 23.78
CA LEU A 356 15.68 -2.01 22.76
C LEU A 356 16.56 -0.85 22.31
N TYR A 357 16.01 0.37 22.18
CA TYR A 357 16.79 1.58 21.89
C TYR A 357 17.82 1.83 22.98
N GLU A 358 17.44 1.85 24.25
CA GLU A 358 18.35 2.06 25.37
C GLU A 358 19.45 0.99 25.44
N LEU A 359 19.06 -0.28 25.21
CA LEU A 359 19.98 -1.41 25.19
C LEU A 359 21.02 -1.29 24.06
N ILE A 360 20.64 -0.83 22.88
CA ILE A 360 21.55 -0.60 21.75
C ILE A 360 22.41 0.62 22.03
N ASN A 361 21.80 1.75 22.39
CA ASN A 361 22.47 3.02 22.59
C ASN A 361 23.56 2.97 23.68
N SER A 362 23.35 2.18 24.73
CA SER A 362 24.32 1.98 25.82
C SER A 362 25.48 1.04 25.46
N HIS A 363 25.45 0.37 24.29
CA HIS A 363 26.39 -0.68 23.92
C HIS A 363 27.26 -0.38 22.71
N THR A 364 27.13 0.77 22.10
CA THR A 364 27.87 1.15 20.91
C THR A 364 28.23 2.63 20.93
N ASP A 365 29.35 2.99 20.30
CA ASP A 365 29.72 4.39 20.03
C ASP A 365 29.07 4.95 18.76
N LYS A 366 28.35 4.12 17.99
CA LYS A 366 27.60 4.55 16.81
C LYS A 366 26.43 5.43 17.24
N PRO A 367 26.09 6.50 16.50
CA PRO A 367 24.88 7.26 16.76
C PRO A 367 23.62 6.39 16.62
N VAL A 368 22.77 6.40 17.63
CA VAL A 368 21.52 5.64 17.67
C VAL A 368 20.35 6.60 17.76
N HIS A 369 19.40 6.46 16.87
CA HIS A 369 18.22 7.32 16.74
C HIS A 369 16.93 6.54 16.99
N LEU A 370 16.01 7.10 17.79
CA LEU A 370 14.70 6.51 18.04
C LEU A 370 13.63 7.25 17.24
N VAL A 371 12.80 6.50 16.49
CA VAL A 371 11.76 7.07 15.62
C VAL A 371 10.43 6.33 15.76
N TYR A 372 9.44 7.00 16.34
CA TYR A 372 8.07 6.47 16.48
C TYR A 372 7.06 7.61 16.41
N GLY A 373 5.75 7.31 16.55
CA GLY A 373 4.68 8.28 16.39
C GLY A 373 4.70 9.46 17.38
N GLY A 374 5.34 9.30 18.53
CA GLY A 374 5.50 10.35 19.54
C GLY A 374 6.67 11.32 19.28
N VAL A 375 7.54 11.03 18.30
CA VAL A 375 8.63 11.95 17.90
C VAL A 375 8.08 13.00 16.94
N ASP A 376 8.42 14.26 17.12
CA ASP A 376 7.96 15.34 16.26
C ASP A 376 8.40 15.18 14.80
N VAL A 377 7.63 15.79 13.89
CA VAL A 377 7.87 15.66 12.44
C VAL A 377 9.22 16.27 12.06
N ASP A 378 9.57 17.40 12.65
CA ASP A 378 10.82 18.12 12.38
C ASP A 378 12.04 17.33 12.87
N ASP A 379 11.95 16.69 14.05
CA ASP A 379 13.00 15.80 14.56
C ASP A 379 13.19 14.57 13.66
N ARG A 380 12.08 13.98 13.19
CA ARG A 380 12.14 12.86 12.24
C ARG A 380 12.82 13.24 10.93
N GLU A 381 12.55 14.44 10.43
CA GLU A 381 13.17 14.95 9.21
C GLU A 381 14.66 15.28 9.44
N HIS A 382 15.02 15.79 10.64
CA HIS A 382 16.42 15.99 11.04
C HIS A 382 17.19 14.66 11.05
N ILE A 383 16.66 13.63 11.74
CA ILE A 383 17.25 12.28 11.76
C ILE A 383 17.40 11.73 10.33
N ARG A 384 16.38 11.89 9.49
CA ARG A 384 16.43 11.48 8.10
C ARG A 384 17.61 12.10 7.36
N LYS A 385 17.84 13.42 7.51
CA LYS A 385 18.94 14.14 6.88
C LYS A 385 20.30 13.70 7.40
N LEU A 386 20.43 13.46 8.70
CA LEU A 386 21.67 12.94 9.29
C LEU A 386 22.05 11.59 8.68
N VAL A 387 21.13 10.63 8.71
CA VAL A 387 21.36 9.28 8.19
C VAL A 387 21.59 9.25 6.67
N GLU A 388 21.04 10.23 5.93
CA GLU A 388 21.27 10.34 4.48
C GLU A 388 22.71 10.79 4.17
N ASN A 389 23.34 11.55 5.06
CA ASN A 389 24.66 12.15 4.87
C ASN A 389 25.80 11.39 5.57
N GLU A 390 25.50 10.63 6.61
CA GLU A 390 26.45 9.94 7.45
C GLU A 390 26.33 8.41 7.34
N ASP A 391 27.40 7.70 7.62
CA ASP A 391 27.46 6.23 7.63
C ASP A 391 27.42 5.69 9.06
N ASP A 392 27.19 4.38 9.19
CA ASP A 392 27.19 3.63 10.44
C ASP A 392 26.22 4.14 11.51
N GLN A 393 25.09 4.73 11.08
CA GLN A 393 23.98 5.15 11.94
C GLN A 393 23.04 3.98 12.22
N ILE A 394 22.52 3.90 13.44
CA ILE A 394 21.47 2.92 13.82
C ILE A 394 20.17 3.68 14.06
N ILE A 395 19.09 3.23 13.42
CA ILE A 395 17.74 3.78 13.60
C ILE A 395 16.86 2.69 14.20
N VAL A 396 16.33 2.91 15.39
CA VAL A 396 15.34 2.06 16.02
C VAL A 396 13.96 2.67 15.77
N ALA A 397 13.14 2.04 14.93
CA ALA A 397 11.91 2.67 14.46
C ALA A 397 10.69 1.77 14.56
N SER A 398 9.51 2.37 14.82
CA SER A 398 8.26 1.63 14.73
C SER A 398 7.88 1.39 13.26
N TYR A 399 7.33 0.19 12.96
CA TYR A 399 6.83 -0.13 11.62
C TYR A 399 5.83 0.90 11.09
N GLY A 400 4.93 1.41 11.97
CA GLY A 400 3.92 2.39 11.59
C GLY A 400 4.52 3.68 11.08
N THR A 401 5.45 4.26 11.82
CA THR A 401 6.09 5.53 11.47
C THR A 401 7.02 5.37 10.26
N PHE A 402 7.78 4.28 10.20
CA PHE A 402 8.68 4.06 9.08
C PHE A 402 7.92 3.78 7.77
N SER A 403 6.81 3.03 7.81
CA SER A 403 6.04 2.71 6.60
C SER A 403 5.32 3.91 5.98
N THR A 404 5.09 4.99 6.73
CA THR A 404 4.24 6.11 6.28
C THR A 404 4.96 7.43 6.01
N GLY A 405 6.23 7.62 6.39
CA GLY A 405 6.78 8.96 6.32
C GLY A 405 8.29 9.13 6.15
N ILE A 406 9.11 8.12 6.39
CA ILE A 406 10.57 8.29 6.38
C ILE A 406 11.16 7.69 5.11
N ASN A 407 11.85 8.51 4.32
CA ASN A 407 12.50 8.09 3.08
C ASN A 407 14.03 8.26 3.21
N ILE A 408 14.74 7.19 3.55
CA ILE A 408 16.19 7.16 3.66
C ILE A 408 16.75 6.27 2.56
N ARG A 409 17.58 6.80 1.68
CA ARG A 409 18.19 6.05 0.56
C ARG A 409 19.42 5.26 0.99
N ARG A 410 20.17 5.74 1.97
CA ARG A 410 21.43 5.13 2.45
C ARG A 410 21.23 4.08 3.56
N LEU A 411 20.11 3.36 3.57
CA LEU A 411 19.92 2.20 4.45
C LEU A 411 20.54 0.96 3.84
N HIS A 412 21.49 0.36 4.51
CA HIS A 412 22.21 -0.84 4.07
C HIS A 412 21.61 -2.11 4.68
N ASN A 413 21.18 -2.03 5.94
CA ASN A 413 20.65 -3.16 6.68
C ASN A 413 19.27 -2.83 7.26
N VAL A 414 18.42 -3.85 7.30
CA VAL A 414 17.15 -3.82 8.04
C VAL A 414 17.06 -5.04 8.94
N VAL A 415 16.70 -4.84 10.19
CA VAL A 415 16.45 -5.90 11.16
C VAL A 415 14.97 -5.89 11.51
N PHE A 416 14.25 -6.96 11.20
CA PHE A 416 12.88 -7.18 11.67
C PHE A 416 12.94 -7.72 13.10
N ALA A 417 12.98 -6.83 14.09
CA ALA A 417 13.07 -7.19 15.50
C ALA A 417 11.74 -7.72 16.07
N SER A 418 10.60 -7.36 15.49
CA SER A 418 9.28 -7.88 15.85
C SER A 418 8.66 -8.67 14.71
N PRO A 419 8.22 -9.91 14.93
CA PRO A 419 7.60 -10.72 13.89
C PRO A 419 6.28 -10.12 13.39
N SER A 420 6.10 -10.11 12.07
CA SER A 420 4.89 -9.63 11.41
C SER A 420 4.48 -10.54 10.27
N LYS A 421 3.20 -10.91 10.19
CA LYS A 421 2.62 -11.61 9.05
C LYS A 421 2.11 -10.68 7.94
N SER A 422 2.06 -9.37 8.19
CA SER A 422 1.46 -8.42 7.25
C SER A 422 2.29 -8.27 5.98
N ARG A 423 1.77 -8.80 4.86
CA ARG A 423 2.37 -8.69 3.53
C ARG A 423 2.65 -7.23 3.16
N VAL A 424 1.68 -6.36 3.34
CA VAL A 424 1.81 -4.93 3.00
C VAL A 424 2.95 -4.29 3.78
N ARG A 425 2.98 -4.49 5.11
CA ARG A 425 4.00 -3.91 5.99
C ARG A 425 5.41 -4.39 5.63
N ASN A 426 5.57 -5.70 5.41
CA ASN A 426 6.86 -6.28 5.08
C ASN A 426 7.39 -5.75 3.73
N LEU A 427 6.58 -5.79 2.69
CA LEU A 427 6.99 -5.31 1.36
C LEU A 427 7.21 -3.80 1.29
N GLN A 428 6.46 -3.00 2.04
CA GLN A 428 6.71 -1.56 2.14
C GLN A 428 8.04 -1.27 2.84
N SER A 429 8.33 -1.97 3.93
CA SER A 429 9.60 -1.83 4.65
C SER A 429 10.79 -2.24 3.78
N ILE A 430 10.72 -3.41 3.13
CA ILE A 430 11.73 -3.89 2.18
C ILE A 430 11.92 -2.89 1.04
N GLY A 431 10.85 -2.45 0.40
CA GLY A 431 10.91 -1.55 -0.74
C GLY A 431 11.58 -0.20 -0.45
N ARG A 432 11.49 0.30 0.80
CA ARG A 432 12.19 1.54 1.21
C ARG A 432 13.69 1.32 1.30
N VAL A 433 14.09 0.18 1.81
CA VAL A 433 15.53 -0.18 1.93
C VAL A 433 16.14 -0.45 0.57
N LEU A 434 15.38 -0.89 -0.40
CA LEU A 434 15.86 -1.15 -1.77
C LEU A 434 16.14 0.12 -2.58
N ARG A 435 15.76 1.30 -2.10
CA ARG A 435 16.05 2.55 -2.81
C ARG A 435 17.55 2.75 -2.96
N LYS A 436 17.98 3.14 -4.16
CA LYS A 436 19.39 3.44 -4.43
C LYS A 436 19.78 4.76 -3.77
N GLY A 437 20.87 4.73 -3.02
CA GLY A 437 21.65 5.88 -2.57
C GLY A 437 23.01 5.92 -3.29
N GLN A 438 23.79 6.95 -3.04
CA GLN A 438 25.12 7.06 -3.59
C GLN A 438 26.00 5.88 -3.10
N GLY A 439 26.58 5.12 -4.02
CA GLY A 439 27.42 3.96 -3.72
C GLY A 439 26.70 2.68 -3.27
N LYS A 440 25.39 2.71 -3.07
CA LYS A 440 24.62 1.56 -2.57
C LYS A 440 24.22 0.62 -3.70
N VAL A 441 24.76 -0.59 -3.71
CA VAL A 441 24.47 -1.65 -4.68
C VAL A 441 23.55 -2.72 -4.08
N GLU A 442 23.71 -3.03 -2.80
CA GLU A 442 23.01 -4.10 -2.10
C GLU A 442 22.39 -3.62 -0.78
N ALA A 443 21.38 -4.35 -0.32
CA ALA A 443 20.77 -4.19 0.99
C ALA A 443 20.53 -5.57 1.60
N THR A 444 20.67 -5.70 2.92
CA THR A 444 20.42 -6.95 3.63
C THR A 444 19.25 -6.80 4.59
N LEU A 445 18.30 -7.73 4.51
CA LEU A 445 17.23 -7.90 5.48
C LEU A 445 17.61 -9.03 6.44
N TYR A 446 17.69 -8.73 7.72
CA TYR A 446 17.80 -9.70 8.81
C TYR A 446 16.40 -9.93 9.38
N ASP A 447 15.80 -11.06 9.02
CA ASP A 447 14.46 -11.43 9.44
C ASP A 447 14.55 -12.33 10.68
N ILE A 448 14.32 -11.75 11.87
CA ILE A 448 14.35 -12.49 13.12
C ILE A 448 13.05 -13.27 13.28
N ALA A 449 13.17 -14.56 13.47
CA ALA A 449 12.07 -15.47 13.77
C ALA A 449 12.37 -16.22 15.05
N ASP A 450 11.33 -16.56 15.79
CA ASP A 450 11.46 -17.20 17.10
C ASP A 450 10.80 -18.57 17.07
N ASP A 451 11.54 -19.61 17.38
CA ASP A 451 11.05 -20.98 17.49
C ASP A 451 11.02 -21.40 18.98
N ILE A 452 9.80 -21.43 19.51
CA ILE A 452 9.46 -21.80 20.88
C ILE A 452 8.60 -23.08 20.84
N SER A 453 8.54 -23.72 19.69
CA SER A 453 7.65 -24.86 19.41
C SER A 453 7.88 -26.01 20.37
N ARG A 454 6.79 -26.70 20.74
CA ARG A 454 6.80 -27.93 21.55
C ARG A 454 6.11 -29.05 20.80
N ASP A 455 6.68 -30.24 20.83
CA ASP A 455 6.15 -31.46 20.20
C ASP A 455 5.71 -31.23 18.75
N ASN A 456 4.42 -31.31 18.45
CA ASN A 456 3.86 -31.15 17.12
C ASN A 456 3.24 -29.77 16.86
N GLY A 457 3.32 -28.83 17.81
CA GLY A 457 2.71 -27.51 17.73
C GLY A 457 3.69 -26.38 17.45
N LYS A 458 3.53 -25.67 16.31
CA LYS A 458 4.32 -24.47 16.03
C LYS A 458 3.74 -23.25 16.72
N ASN A 459 4.62 -22.43 17.31
CA ASN A 459 4.21 -21.18 17.93
C ASN A 459 3.76 -20.13 16.91
N TYR A 460 3.02 -19.11 17.35
CA TYR A 460 2.40 -18.10 16.47
C TYR A 460 3.40 -17.32 15.62
N THR A 461 4.51 -16.89 16.20
CA THR A 461 5.51 -16.07 15.49
C THR A 461 6.31 -16.89 14.48
N LEU A 462 6.50 -18.17 14.72
CA LEU A 462 7.06 -19.10 13.74
C LEU A 462 6.10 -19.30 12.56
N LEU A 463 4.79 -19.41 12.80
CA LEU A 463 3.79 -19.44 11.72
C LEU A 463 3.84 -18.15 10.87
N HIS A 464 4.10 -17.00 11.50
CA HIS A 464 4.29 -15.75 10.76
C HIS A 464 5.53 -15.78 9.84
N LEU A 465 6.58 -16.52 10.20
CA LEU A 465 7.72 -16.73 9.30
C LEU A 465 7.29 -17.45 8.03
N PHE A 466 6.46 -18.51 8.12
CA PHE A 466 5.99 -19.21 6.93
C PHE A 466 5.20 -18.31 5.98
N GLU A 467 4.42 -17.37 6.51
CA GLU A 467 3.75 -16.37 5.66
C GLU A 467 4.76 -15.43 4.98
N ARG A 468 5.82 -15.01 5.67
CA ARG A 468 6.91 -14.21 5.06
C ARG A 468 7.68 -14.99 4.01
N LEU A 469 7.94 -16.28 4.23
CA LEU A 469 8.59 -17.14 3.24
C LEU A 469 7.79 -17.25 1.92
N LYS A 470 6.44 -17.29 2.00
CA LYS A 470 5.58 -17.23 0.80
C LYS A 470 5.84 -15.93 0.03
N ILE A 471 5.90 -14.79 0.74
CA ILE A 471 6.17 -13.47 0.14
C ILE A 471 7.55 -13.47 -0.54
N TYR A 472 8.60 -13.97 0.12
CA TYR A 472 9.96 -14.00 -0.44
C TYR A 472 10.05 -14.88 -1.70
N LYS A 473 9.34 -16.01 -1.73
CA LYS A 473 9.23 -16.88 -2.92
C LYS A 473 8.48 -16.20 -4.06
N GLU A 474 7.33 -15.56 -3.80
CA GLU A 474 6.52 -14.89 -4.81
C GLU A 474 7.24 -13.68 -5.44
N GLU A 475 8.01 -12.93 -4.63
CA GLU A 475 8.81 -11.79 -5.09
C GLU A 475 10.17 -12.23 -5.66
N ASN A 476 10.51 -13.53 -5.63
CA ASN A 476 11.80 -14.09 -6.05
C ASN A 476 13.00 -13.44 -5.33
N PHE A 477 12.89 -13.22 -4.03
CA PHE A 477 14.02 -12.77 -3.21
C PHE A 477 14.92 -13.96 -2.86
N ASN A 478 16.23 -13.75 -2.94
CA ASN A 478 17.19 -14.72 -2.43
C ASN A 478 17.18 -14.70 -0.90
N TYR A 479 17.05 -15.87 -0.29
CA TYR A 479 17.10 -15.97 1.17
C TYR A 479 17.91 -17.17 1.63
N GLU A 480 18.53 -17.04 2.80
CA GLU A 480 19.18 -18.10 3.56
C GLU A 480 18.56 -18.19 4.95
N ILE A 481 18.56 -19.38 5.54
CA ILE A 481 18.01 -19.62 6.88
C ILE A 481 19.13 -20.11 7.77
N VAL A 482 19.32 -19.46 8.91
CA VAL A 482 20.29 -19.81 9.94
C VAL A 482 19.56 -20.02 11.26
N GLU A 483 19.81 -21.14 11.93
CA GLU A 483 19.27 -21.44 13.25
C GLU A 483 20.33 -21.15 14.34
N ILE A 484 19.90 -20.43 15.37
CA ILE A 484 20.78 -20.07 16.49
C ILE A 484 20.10 -20.47 17.81
N LYS A 485 20.74 -21.28 18.63
CA LYS A 485 20.25 -21.57 19.98
C LYS A 485 20.58 -20.40 20.90
N LEU A 486 19.58 -19.84 21.54
CA LEU A 486 19.79 -18.85 22.58
C LEU A 486 20.41 -19.57 23.80
N LYS A 487 21.45 -18.97 24.37
CA LYS A 487 22.05 -19.50 25.59
C LYS A 487 20.99 -19.45 26.70
N THR A 488 20.73 -20.59 27.32
CA THR A 488 20.01 -20.63 28.61
C THR A 488 20.95 -20.08 29.65
N HIS A 489 20.48 -19.18 30.50
CA HIS A 489 21.19 -18.99 31.78
C HIS A 489 21.04 -20.29 32.55
N ASP A 490 22.09 -21.06 32.70
CA ASP A 490 22.21 -21.92 33.83
C ASP A 490 22.21 -21.02 35.10
N PRO A 491 21.41 -21.35 36.10
CA PRO A 491 21.22 -20.54 37.31
C PRO A 491 22.52 -20.29 38.07
#